data_43eb4c38398196d3d52226233105937d
#
_entry.id   43eb4c38398196d3d52226233105937d
#
_cell.length_a   1.000
_cell.length_b   1.000
_cell.length_c   1.000
_cell.angle_alpha   90.00
_cell.angle_beta   90.00
_cell.angle_gamma   90.00
#
_symmetry.space_group_name_H-M   'P 1'
#
loop_
_entity.id
_entity.type
_entity.pdbx_description
1 polymer ?
#
loop_
_entity_poly.entity_id
_entity_poly.type
_entity_poly.pdbx_seq_one_letter_code
_entity_poly.pdbx_strand_id
1 'polypeptide(L)'
;MNAVAPVPVGGLFETHLTVSDLSRSVAFYRDVVGLALALEVPERGAAFFWIGEPGESMLGLWSLGSAPVGLSLHVAFSASLDDVLTACDRLRDLGVTPLSFFADETTEPSVIGWMPAAAVYFHDPDGHLLEYLAMLEEPPRPDAGILPWSEWVDGSRHAPFAPDRVHIALHTGPRDELRRLFAMAEDSQAQLDSYLDAGQVLVALAGDRVVGHLQLVDAQDARYSEIKNMAVEPSYRGRGVGRTLIDAAVDLVRAQGRPLLVVATAAAGIDNLRFYQRTGFRIRSVERDAFTPAQGYPPGTRLHGIELRDRVWLDRSVRGQ
;
A
#
# COMPACT_ATOMS: atom_id res chain seq x y z
N MET A 1 -9.11 -35.76 -12.79
CA MET A 1 -10.41 -35.53 -13.45
C MET A 1 -10.83 -34.11 -13.04
N ASN A 2 -10.80 -33.16 -13.96
CA ASN A 2 -11.33 -31.83 -13.70
C ASN A 2 -12.85 -31.96 -13.59
N ALA A 3 -13.41 -31.54 -12.44
CA ALA A 3 -14.86 -31.51 -12.29
C ALA A 3 -15.44 -30.57 -13.35
N VAL A 4 -16.31 -31.04 -14.20
CA VAL A 4 -17.06 -30.21 -15.14
C VAL A 4 -17.97 -29.32 -14.32
N ALA A 5 -17.84 -28.01 -14.43
CA ALA A 5 -18.72 -27.07 -13.77
C ALA A 5 -20.17 -27.32 -14.24
N PRO A 6 -21.16 -27.30 -13.32
CA PRO A 6 -22.57 -27.56 -13.67
C PRO A 6 -23.13 -26.54 -14.67
N VAL A 7 -22.60 -25.31 -14.67
CA VAL A 7 -22.92 -24.26 -15.65
C VAL A 7 -21.61 -23.53 -16.01
N PRO A 8 -21.25 -23.42 -17.30
CA PRO A 8 -20.12 -22.62 -17.72
C PRO A 8 -20.38 -21.13 -17.42
N VAL A 9 -19.56 -20.52 -16.57
CA VAL A 9 -19.64 -19.08 -16.26
C VAL A 9 -18.92 -18.33 -17.36
N GLY A 10 -19.62 -17.45 -18.09
CA GLY A 10 -19.07 -16.66 -19.20
C GLY A 10 -18.49 -15.30 -18.78
N GLY A 11 -18.84 -14.81 -17.60
CA GLY A 11 -18.41 -13.48 -17.11
C GLY A 11 -19.13 -13.08 -15.83
N LEU A 12 -18.78 -11.90 -15.32
CA LEU A 12 -19.51 -11.23 -14.26
C LEU A 12 -20.53 -10.27 -14.89
N PHE A 13 -21.81 -10.45 -14.65
CA PHE A 13 -22.86 -9.59 -15.21
C PHE A 13 -23.13 -8.37 -14.34
N GLU A 14 -23.21 -8.55 -13.02
CA GLU A 14 -23.62 -7.47 -12.12
C GLU A 14 -22.79 -7.47 -10.84
N THR A 15 -22.44 -6.26 -10.38
CA THR A 15 -21.87 -6.01 -9.06
C THR A 15 -22.57 -4.85 -8.39
N HIS A 16 -22.54 -4.81 -7.06
CA HIS A 16 -23.24 -3.76 -6.30
C HIS A 16 -22.27 -3.07 -5.34
N LEU A 17 -22.43 -1.74 -5.23
CA LEU A 17 -21.75 -0.90 -4.25
C LEU A 17 -22.77 -0.27 -3.30
N THR A 18 -22.36 -0.12 -2.06
CA THR A 18 -23.14 0.61 -1.07
C THR A 18 -22.63 2.03 -0.96
N VAL A 19 -23.53 3.01 -1.09
CA VAL A 19 -23.19 4.44 -1.07
C VAL A 19 -23.96 5.17 0.03
N SER A 20 -23.34 6.19 0.61
CA SER A 20 -23.94 6.97 1.70
C SER A 20 -24.95 8.01 1.18
N ASP A 21 -24.73 8.55 -0.02
CA ASP A 21 -25.59 9.51 -0.69
C ASP A 21 -25.77 9.09 -2.16
N LEU A 22 -26.96 8.56 -2.46
CA LEU A 22 -27.24 8.01 -3.79
C LEU A 22 -27.18 9.09 -4.88
N SER A 23 -27.72 10.28 -4.63
CA SER A 23 -27.75 11.35 -5.64
C SER A 23 -26.34 11.85 -6.00
N ARG A 24 -25.47 12.00 -4.99
CA ARG A 24 -24.05 12.34 -5.17
C ARG A 24 -23.31 11.26 -5.96
N SER A 25 -23.52 10.00 -5.58
CA SER A 25 -22.86 8.88 -6.26
C SER A 25 -23.39 8.68 -7.67
N VAL A 26 -24.69 8.86 -7.92
CA VAL A 26 -25.26 8.82 -9.28
C VAL A 26 -24.60 9.88 -10.17
N ALA A 27 -24.46 11.11 -9.68
CA ALA A 27 -23.77 12.17 -10.44
C ALA A 27 -22.30 11.78 -10.72
N PHE A 28 -21.59 11.25 -9.72
CA PHE A 28 -20.19 10.82 -9.88
C PHE A 28 -20.03 9.71 -10.92
N TYR A 29 -20.81 8.65 -10.84
CA TYR A 29 -20.69 7.52 -11.79
C TYR A 29 -21.11 7.87 -13.20
N ARG A 30 -22.06 8.82 -13.37
CA ARG A 30 -22.45 9.34 -14.68
C ARG A 30 -21.42 10.31 -15.25
N ASP A 31 -20.97 11.31 -14.46
CA ASP A 31 -20.27 12.48 -14.97
C ASP A 31 -18.73 12.31 -14.90
N VAL A 32 -18.21 11.51 -13.95
CA VAL A 32 -16.77 11.23 -13.76
C VAL A 32 -16.41 9.88 -14.36
N VAL A 33 -17.08 8.80 -13.93
CA VAL A 33 -16.78 7.45 -14.44
C VAL A 33 -17.28 7.27 -15.87
N GLY A 34 -18.31 8.03 -16.27
CA GLY A 34 -18.85 8.02 -17.63
C GLY A 34 -19.81 6.87 -17.92
N LEU A 35 -20.42 6.27 -16.89
CA LEU A 35 -21.34 5.15 -17.07
C LEU A 35 -22.73 5.64 -17.52
N ALA A 36 -23.35 4.89 -18.42
CA ALA A 36 -24.73 5.15 -18.85
C ALA A 36 -25.73 4.72 -17.76
N LEU A 37 -26.52 5.67 -17.26
CA LEU A 37 -27.57 5.37 -16.29
C LEU A 37 -28.64 4.49 -16.94
N ALA A 38 -28.88 3.31 -16.38
CA ALA A 38 -29.86 2.35 -16.85
C ALA A 38 -31.21 2.57 -16.19
N LEU A 39 -31.24 2.75 -14.87
CA LEU A 39 -32.46 2.88 -14.09
C LEU A 39 -32.19 3.51 -12.73
N GLU A 40 -33.03 4.42 -12.27
CA GLU A 40 -33.14 4.82 -10.88
C GLU A 40 -34.43 4.25 -10.26
N VAL A 41 -34.33 3.79 -9.03
CA VAL A 41 -35.44 3.23 -8.24
C VAL A 41 -35.44 3.93 -6.88
N PRO A 42 -35.93 5.20 -6.82
CA PRO A 42 -35.84 6.03 -5.61
C PRO A 42 -36.47 5.41 -4.37
N GLU A 43 -37.62 4.72 -4.55
CA GLU A 43 -38.35 4.02 -3.48
C GLU A 43 -37.55 2.86 -2.85
N ARG A 44 -36.54 2.34 -3.55
CA ARG A 44 -35.61 1.32 -3.05
C ARG A 44 -34.25 1.90 -2.65
N GLY A 45 -34.03 3.21 -2.88
CA GLY A 45 -32.74 3.83 -2.68
C GLY A 45 -31.64 3.22 -3.56
N ALA A 46 -31.96 2.93 -4.82
CA ALA A 46 -31.06 2.24 -5.74
C ALA A 46 -30.97 2.92 -7.11
N ALA A 47 -29.82 2.80 -7.75
CA ALA A 47 -29.58 3.19 -9.14
C ALA A 47 -28.71 2.16 -9.84
N PHE A 48 -28.91 1.98 -11.13
CA PHE A 48 -28.23 0.98 -11.94
C PHE A 48 -27.61 1.63 -13.17
N PHE A 49 -26.40 1.23 -13.52
CA PHE A 49 -25.64 1.71 -14.67
C PHE A 49 -25.24 0.56 -15.58
N TRP A 50 -25.29 0.79 -16.88
CA TRP A 50 -24.69 -0.12 -17.83
C TRP A 50 -23.16 0.03 -17.83
N ILE A 51 -22.44 -1.11 -17.89
CA ILE A 51 -21.02 -1.20 -18.18
C ILE A 51 -20.91 -1.84 -19.56
N GLY A 52 -20.37 -1.08 -20.53
CA GLY A 52 -20.43 -1.46 -21.94
C GLY A 52 -21.80 -1.19 -22.55
N GLU A 53 -22.22 -2.01 -23.52
CA GLU A 53 -23.53 -1.88 -24.17
C GLU A 53 -24.67 -2.38 -23.25
N PRO A 54 -25.89 -1.84 -23.43
CA PRO A 54 -27.04 -2.31 -22.66
C PRO A 54 -27.23 -3.82 -22.74
N GLY A 55 -27.21 -4.48 -21.58
CA GLY A 55 -27.35 -5.92 -21.45
C GLY A 55 -26.04 -6.69 -21.36
N GLU A 56 -24.86 -6.06 -21.44
CA GLU A 56 -23.56 -6.71 -21.26
C GLU A 56 -23.21 -6.90 -19.79
N SER A 57 -23.13 -5.81 -19.04
CA SER A 57 -22.83 -5.83 -17.60
C SER A 57 -23.44 -4.64 -16.88
N MET A 58 -23.54 -4.71 -15.56
CA MET A 58 -24.26 -3.73 -14.76
C MET A 58 -23.55 -3.44 -13.44
N LEU A 59 -23.57 -2.16 -13.04
CA LEU A 59 -23.22 -1.71 -11.70
C LEU A 59 -24.47 -1.21 -10.98
N GLY A 60 -24.78 -1.76 -9.81
CA GLY A 60 -25.83 -1.27 -8.93
C GLY A 60 -25.27 -0.44 -7.78
N LEU A 61 -25.86 0.74 -7.55
CA LEU A 61 -25.63 1.56 -6.36
C LEU A 61 -26.80 1.41 -5.40
N TRP A 62 -26.55 1.19 -4.13
CA TRP A 62 -27.57 1.06 -3.11
C TRP A 62 -27.30 2.01 -1.95
N SER A 63 -28.23 2.90 -1.66
CA SER A 63 -28.20 3.69 -0.45
C SER A 63 -28.57 2.80 0.75
N LEU A 64 -27.70 2.71 1.75
CA LEU A 64 -28.08 2.15 3.04
C LEU A 64 -28.83 3.22 3.83
N GLY A 65 -30.04 2.89 4.29
CA GLY A 65 -30.68 3.66 5.35
C GLY A 65 -29.76 3.65 6.58
N SER A 66 -29.43 4.78 7.13
CA SER A 66 -28.86 5.13 8.43
C SER A 66 -27.74 4.30 9.10
N ALA A 67 -27.22 3.23 8.50
CA ALA A 67 -26.08 2.51 9.06
C ALA A 67 -24.84 2.76 8.18
N PRO A 68 -23.79 3.44 8.67
CA PRO A 68 -22.53 3.57 7.95
C PRO A 68 -21.83 2.20 7.96
N VAL A 69 -22.02 1.40 6.92
CA VAL A 69 -21.16 0.24 6.66
C VAL A 69 -19.96 0.76 5.90
N GLY A 70 -18.90 1.07 6.60
CA GLY A 70 -17.64 1.54 6.04
C GLY A 70 -16.84 0.41 5.40
N LEU A 71 -17.41 -0.23 4.36
CA LEU A 71 -16.68 -1.16 3.50
C LEU A 71 -16.13 -0.38 2.31
N SER A 72 -14.81 -0.33 2.17
CA SER A 72 -14.18 0.06 0.91
C SER A 72 -14.10 -1.16 0.01
N LEU A 73 -14.79 -1.12 -1.12
CA LEU A 73 -14.76 -2.16 -2.15
C LEU A 73 -13.82 -1.73 -3.29
N HIS A 74 -13.35 -2.71 -4.08
CA HIS A 74 -12.55 -2.47 -5.27
C HIS A 74 -13.33 -2.90 -6.50
N VAL A 75 -13.37 -2.02 -7.51
CA VAL A 75 -14.00 -2.31 -8.80
C VAL A 75 -13.07 -1.84 -9.92
N ALA A 76 -12.73 -2.76 -10.83
CA ALA A 76 -11.95 -2.46 -12.03
C ALA A 76 -12.88 -2.42 -13.25
N PHE A 77 -12.79 -1.32 -14.01
CA PHE A 77 -13.47 -1.14 -15.29
C PHE A 77 -12.50 -1.39 -16.43
N SER A 78 -12.87 -2.26 -17.36
CA SER A 78 -12.11 -2.43 -18.60
C SER A 78 -12.30 -1.20 -19.48
N ALA A 79 -11.19 -0.66 -19.98
CA ALA A 79 -11.16 0.48 -20.89
C ALA A 79 -10.16 0.22 -22.03
N SER A 80 -10.18 1.08 -23.07
CA SER A 80 -9.14 1.03 -24.10
C SER A 80 -7.81 1.53 -23.53
N LEU A 81 -6.68 1.09 -24.12
CA LEU A 81 -5.36 1.56 -23.72
C LEU A 81 -5.24 3.09 -23.86
N ASP A 82 -5.73 3.65 -24.95
CA ASP A 82 -5.71 5.10 -25.20
C ASP A 82 -6.47 5.89 -24.12
N ASP A 83 -7.60 5.35 -23.65
CA ASP A 83 -8.36 5.96 -22.57
C ASP A 83 -7.63 5.87 -21.23
N VAL A 84 -7.01 4.73 -20.91
CA VAL A 84 -6.22 4.55 -19.68
C VAL A 84 -4.99 5.48 -19.69
N LEU A 85 -4.32 5.65 -20.82
CA LEU A 85 -3.15 6.53 -20.94
C LEU A 85 -3.49 8.01 -20.70
N THR A 86 -4.71 8.42 -21.00
CA THR A 86 -5.19 9.80 -20.78
C THR A 86 -5.99 9.97 -19.48
N ALA A 87 -6.26 8.88 -18.75
CA ALA A 87 -7.13 8.88 -17.58
C ALA A 87 -6.61 9.78 -16.45
N CYS A 88 -5.30 9.84 -16.22
CA CYS A 88 -4.73 10.67 -15.16
C CYS A 88 -5.09 12.17 -15.34
N ASP A 89 -4.95 12.69 -16.56
CA ASP A 89 -5.26 14.08 -16.84
C ASP A 89 -6.77 14.34 -16.78
N ARG A 90 -7.58 13.46 -17.38
CA ARG A 90 -9.05 13.56 -17.34
C ARG A 90 -9.61 13.54 -15.91
N LEU A 91 -9.09 12.66 -15.04
CA LEU A 91 -9.50 12.61 -13.63
C LEU A 91 -9.15 13.90 -12.89
N ARG A 92 -7.94 14.46 -13.11
CA ARG A 92 -7.57 15.75 -12.52
C ARG A 92 -8.45 16.92 -12.99
N ASP A 93 -8.77 16.95 -14.26
CA ASP A 93 -9.68 17.98 -14.82
C ASP A 93 -11.07 17.92 -14.16
N LEU A 94 -11.49 16.75 -13.71
CA LEU A 94 -12.74 16.52 -12.97
C LEU A 94 -12.58 16.67 -11.44
N GLY A 95 -11.39 17.06 -10.95
CA GLY A 95 -11.12 17.23 -9.52
C GLY A 95 -10.94 15.90 -8.75
N VAL A 96 -10.67 14.81 -9.45
CA VAL A 96 -10.41 13.49 -8.87
C VAL A 96 -8.90 13.20 -8.91
N THR A 97 -8.32 12.77 -7.79
CA THR A 97 -6.90 12.44 -7.70
C THR A 97 -6.64 11.06 -8.30
N PRO A 98 -5.85 10.94 -9.39
CA PRO A 98 -5.43 9.65 -9.91
C PRO A 98 -4.34 9.05 -9.03
N LEU A 99 -4.42 7.75 -8.79
CA LEU A 99 -3.52 6.99 -7.92
C LEU A 99 -2.79 5.92 -8.72
N SER A 100 -1.55 5.63 -8.32
CA SER A 100 -0.79 4.48 -8.75
C SER A 100 -1.30 3.20 -8.09
N PHE A 101 -0.80 2.05 -8.52
CA PHE A 101 -1.03 0.76 -7.84
C PHE A 101 -0.66 0.79 -6.35
N PHE A 102 0.26 1.65 -5.95
CA PHE A 102 0.73 1.79 -4.56
C PHE A 102 -0.05 2.84 -3.76
N ALA A 103 -1.14 3.35 -4.32
CA ALA A 103 -1.99 4.41 -3.74
C ALA A 103 -1.28 5.76 -3.58
N ASP A 104 -0.18 5.99 -4.26
CA ASP A 104 0.46 7.31 -4.37
C ASP A 104 -0.18 8.10 -5.52
N GLU A 105 -0.29 9.43 -5.41
CA GLU A 105 -0.72 10.27 -6.52
C GLU A 105 0.20 10.08 -7.73
N THR A 106 -0.38 9.93 -8.93
CA THR A 106 0.38 9.64 -10.15
C THR A 106 -0.01 10.53 -11.31
N THR A 107 0.91 10.69 -12.26
CA THR A 107 0.68 11.39 -13.54
C THR A 107 0.54 10.43 -14.72
N GLU A 108 0.77 9.14 -14.50
CA GLU A 108 0.75 8.12 -15.53
C GLU A 108 0.22 6.79 -14.98
N PRO A 109 -0.28 5.86 -15.83
CA PRO A 109 -0.72 4.55 -15.41
C PRO A 109 0.40 3.71 -14.79
N SER A 110 0.03 2.81 -13.88
CA SER A 110 0.87 1.68 -13.46
C SER A 110 0.68 0.51 -14.42
N VAL A 111 1.75 -0.25 -14.69
CA VAL A 111 1.65 -1.50 -15.46
C VAL A 111 1.89 -2.70 -14.55
N ILE A 112 0.98 -3.66 -14.60
CA ILE A 112 1.03 -4.91 -13.83
C ILE A 112 1.75 -5.97 -14.66
N GLY A 113 3.00 -6.29 -14.34
CA GLY A 113 3.84 -7.14 -15.18
C GLY A 113 3.40 -8.60 -15.30
N TRP A 114 2.86 -9.21 -14.22
CA TRP A 114 2.41 -10.61 -14.23
C TRP A 114 1.10 -10.83 -14.99
N MET A 115 0.28 -9.79 -15.08
CA MET A 115 -0.96 -9.71 -15.85
C MET A 115 -0.83 -8.44 -16.69
N PRO A 116 -0.20 -8.46 -17.87
CA PRO A 116 0.14 -7.24 -18.59
C PRO A 116 -1.09 -6.35 -18.76
N ALA A 117 -1.21 -5.34 -17.93
CA ALA A 117 -2.30 -4.41 -17.95
C ALA A 117 -1.83 -3.04 -17.47
N ALA A 118 -2.22 -1.99 -18.20
CA ALA A 118 -2.07 -0.62 -17.75
C ALA A 118 -3.28 -0.24 -16.89
N ALA A 119 -3.06 0.38 -15.72
CA ALA A 119 -4.09 0.67 -14.75
C ALA A 119 -3.91 2.03 -14.08
N VAL A 120 -5.02 2.74 -13.86
CA VAL A 120 -5.10 3.98 -13.07
C VAL A 120 -6.17 3.79 -12.00
N TYR A 121 -5.83 4.11 -10.75
CA TYR A 121 -6.71 3.97 -9.61
C TYR A 121 -7.24 5.33 -9.15
N PHE A 122 -8.40 5.35 -8.50
CA PHE A 122 -9.00 6.55 -7.91
C PHE A 122 -10.11 6.15 -6.94
N HIS A 123 -10.51 7.08 -6.07
CA HIS A 123 -11.61 6.85 -5.14
C HIS A 123 -12.91 7.48 -5.62
N ASP A 124 -14.01 6.78 -5.37
CA ASP A 124 -15.33 7.38 -5.44
C ASP A 124 -15.63 8.23 -4.18
N PRO A 125 -16.75 8.98 -4.14
CA PRO A 125 -17.09 9.83 -2.98
C PRO A 125 -17.30 9.09 -1.65
N ASP A 126 -17.50 7.78 -1.67
CA ASP A 126 -17.66 6.94 -0.48
C ASP A 126 -16.38 6.15 -0.12
N GLY A 127 -15.28 6.36 -0.87
CA GLY A 127 -13.97 5.75 -0.62
C GLY A 127 -13.81 4.36 -1.21
N HIS A 128 -14.69 3.95 -2.12
CA HIS A 128 -14.45 2.74 -2.91
C HIS A 128 -13.26 2.97 -3.84
N LEU A 129 -12.38 1.96 -3.96
CA LEU A 129 -11.26 2.01 -4.88
C LEU A 129 -11.73 1.59 -6.27
N LEU A 130 -11.68 2.51 -7.20
CA LEU A 130 -11.98 2.26 -8.61
C LEU A 130 -10.70 2.16 -9.42
N GLU A 131 -10.76 1.40 -10.51
CA GLU A 131 -9.65 1.17 -11.42
C GLU A 131 -10.12 1.25 -12.86
N TYR A 132 -9.44 2.01 -13.71
CA TYR A 132 -9.49 1.86 -15.15
C TYR A 132 -8.33 0.97 -15.58
N LEU A 133 -8.64 -0.11 -16.31
CA LEU A 133 -7.68 -1.13 -16.68
C LEU A 133 -7.78 -1.46 -18.16
N ALA A 134 -6.63 -1.48 -18.85
CA ALA A 134 -6.48 -1.98 -20.21
C ALA A 134 -5.50 -3.15 -20.24
N MET A 135 -5.93 -4.31 -20.76
CA MET A 135 -5.02 -5.42 -21.02
C MET A 135 -4.07 -5.06 -22.17
N LEU A 136 -2.80 -5.40 -22.00
CA LEU A 136 -1.77 -5.21 -23.01
C LEU A 136 -1.60 -6.49 -23.83
N GLU A 137 -1.19 -6.36 -25.10
CA GLU A 137 -0.96 -7.52 -25.99
C GLU A 137 0.36 -8.24 -25.70
N GLU A 138 1.27 -7.59 -24.95
CA GLU A 138 2.57 -8.15 -24.62
C GLU A 138 2.44 -9.36 -23.67
N PRO A 139 3.37 -10.32 -23.79
CA PRO A 139 3.37 -11.46 -22.89
C PRO A 139 3.65 -11.05 -21.44
N PRO A 140 3.15 -11.82 -20.45
CA PRO A 140 3.44 -11.58 -19.04
C PRO A 140 4.93 -11.49 -18.73
N ARG A 141 5.30 -10.49 -17.95
CA ARG A 141 6.66 -10.26 -17.41
C ARG A 141 6.58 -10.18 -15.87
N PRO A 142 6.38 -11.32 -15.15
CA PRO A 142 6.18 -11.32 -13.69
C PRO A 142 7.34 -10.70 -12.93
N ASP A 143 8.55 -10.86 -13.44
CA ASP A 143 9.77 -10.33 -12.83
C ASP A 143 9.85 -8.79 -12.92
N ALA A 144 9.12 -8.16 -13.83
CA ALA A 144 9.02 -6.71 -13.91
C ALA A 144 8.24 -6.10 -12.74
N GLY A 145 7.39 -6.90 -12.06
CA GLY A 145 6.57 -6.41 -10.95
C GLY A 145 5.53 -5.38 -11.41
N ILE A 146 5.45 -4.26 -10.70
CA ILE A 146 4.59 -3.13 -11.02
C ILE A 146 5.48 -1.94 -11.39
N LEU A 147 5.26 -1.38 -12.59
CA LEU A 147 6.06 -0.28 -13.16
C LEU A 147 5.17 0.89 -13.58
N PRO A 148 5.67 2.13 -13.60
CA PRO A 148 5.04 3.22 -14.34
C PRO A 148 4.99 2.91 -15.83
N TRP A 149 4.01 3.46 -16.55
CA TRP A 149 3.86 3.28 -18.00
C TRP A 149 5.12 3.69 -18.77
N SER A 150 5.72 4.82 -18.42
CA SER A 150 6.96 5.32 -19.04
C SER A 150 8.11 4.32 -18.95
N GLU A 151 8.23 3.59 -17.85
CA GLU A 151 9.25 2.54 -17.68
C GLU A 151 8.89 1.26 -18.44
N TRP A 152 7.61 0.94 -18.60
CA TRP A 152 7.17 -0.21 -19.37
C TRP A 152 7.48 -0.08 -20.86
N VAL A 153 7.22 1.10 -21.47
CA VAL A 153 7.45 1.36 -22.91
C VAL A 153 8.89 1.68 -23.24
N ASP A 154 9.68 2.21 -22.29
CA ASP A 154 11.10 2.45 -22.47
C ASP A 154 11.89 1.14 -22.39
N GLY A 155 11.63 0.24 -23.36
CA GLY A 155 12.24 -1.09 -23.43
C GLY A 155 13.77 -1.12 -23.42
N SER A 156 14.45 0.01 -23.54
CA SER A 156 15.91 0.13 -23.44
C SER A 156 16.44 -0.09 -22.01
N ARG A 157 15.57 -0.02 -20.98
CA ARG A 157 15.90 -0.33 -19.58
C ARG A 157 15.51 -1.73 -19.16
N HIS A 158 14.94 -2.52 -20.06
CA HIS A 158 14.63 -3.93 -19.81
C HIS A 158 15.77 -4.85 -20.28
N ALA A 159 16.94 -4.72 -19.72
CA ALA A 159 17.60 -5.93 -19.24
C ALA A 159 16.54 -6.58 -18.31
N PRO A 160 16.28 -7.93 -18.38
CA PRO A 160 15.34 -8.56 -17.47
C PRO A 160 15.69 -7.99 -16.09
N PHE A 161 14.70 -7.36 -15.43
CA PHE A 161 14.84 -7.00 -14.04
C PHE A 161 14.97 -8.35 -13.33
N ALA A 162 16.19 -8.88 -13.36
CA ALA A 162 16.64 -9.75 -12.30
C ALA A 162 16.31 -8.88 -11.09
N PRO A 163 15.40 -9.31 -10.19
CA PRO A 163 15.12 -8.52 -9.01
C PRO A 163 16.50 -8.15 -8.52
N ASP A 164 16.89 -6.84 -8.67
CA ASP A 164 18.19 -6.44 -8.20
C ASP A 164 18.24 -7.10 -6.86
N ARG A 165 19.06 -8.15 -6.73
CA ARG A 165 19.02 -8.98 -5.52
C ARG A 165 19.26 -7.98 -4.45
N VAL A 166 18.17 -7.56 -3.80
CA VAL A 166 18.29 -6.55 -2.77
C VAL A 166 19.25 -7.17 -1.79
N HIS A 167 20.45 -6.64 -1.80
CA HIS A 167 21.51 -7.12 -0.95
C HIS A 167 21.41 -6.37 0.37
N ILE A 168 21.34 -7.11 1.47
CA ILE A 168 21.38 -6.50 2.80
C ILE A 168 22.83 -6.41 3.25
N ALA A 169 23.24 -5.22 3.59
CA ALA A 169 24.58 -4.95 4.11
C ALA A 169 24.52 -4.11 5.40
N LEU A 170 25.57 -4.23 6.22
CA LEU A 170 25.76 -3.32 7.34
C LEU A 170 26.26 -1.97 6.80
N HIS A 171 25.56 -0.90 7.13
CA HIS A 171 25.99 0.44 6.76
C HIS A 171 27.15 0.93 7.65
N THR A 172 28.24 1.34 7.03
CA THR A 172 29.45 1.84 7.72
C THR A 172 29.74 3.30 7.42
N GLY A 173 28.98 3.93 6.53
CA GLY A 173 29.12 5.33 6.13
C GLY A 173 28.43 6.30 7.10
N PRO A 174 28.50 7.62 6.78
CA PRO A 174 27.80 8.64 7.53
C PRO A 174 26.29 8.43 7.54
N ARG A 175 25.64 8.59 8.71
CA ARG A 175 24.19 8.39 8.86
C ARG A 175 23.37 9.45 8.13
N ASP A 176 23.91 10.64 7.92
CA ASP A 176 23.25 11.73 7.20
C ASP A 176 22.87 11.34 5.75
N GLU A 177 23.63 10.44 5.12
CA GLU A 177 23.31 9.90 3.79
C GLU A 177 21.97 9.15 3.78
N LEU A 178 21.56 8.61 4.91
CA LEU A 178 20.33 7.85 5.09
C LEU A 178 19.17 8.69 5.66
N ARG A 179 19.41 9.96 6.02
CA ARG A 179 18.44 10.82 6.72
C ARG A 179 17.08 10.86 6.04
N ARG A 180 17.04 10.88 4.70
CA ARG A 180 15.79 10.84 3.94
C ARG A 180 14.97 9.57 4.21
N LEU A 181 15.62 8.42 4.29
CA LEU A 181 14.95 7.15 4.59
C LEU A 181 14.48 7.11 6.05
N PHE A 182 15.29 7.59 6.98
CA PHE A 182 14.92 7.67 8.39
C PHE A 182 13.70 8.55 8.63
N ALA A 183 13.61 9.71 7.95
CA ALA A 183 12.48 10.62 8.02
C ALA A 183 11.17 10.04 7.45
N MET A 184 11.23 8.96 6.68
CA MET A 184 10.02 8.26 6.21
C MET A 184 9.31 7.45 7.30
N ALA A 185 9.98 7.18 8.42
CA ALA A 185 9.44 6.40 9.54
C ALA A 185 9.46 7.16 10.88
N GLU A 186 9.80 8.46 10.86
CA GLU A 186 9.81 9.32 12.04
C GLU A 186 9.35 10.73 11.67
N ASP A 187 8.20 11.12 12.18
CA ASP A 187 7.58 12.42 11.89
C ASP A 187 8.21 13.57 12.69
N SER A 188 8.90 13.26 13.81
CA SER A 188 9.53 14.24 14.66
C SER A 188 11.02 14.38 14.36
N GLN A 189 11.41 15.50 13.77
CA GLN A 189 12.81 15.78 13.47
C GLN A 189 13.70 15.75 14.73
N ALA A 190 13.20 16.28 15.86
CA ALA A 190 13.92 16.28 17.13
C ALA A 190 14.14 14.86 17.67
N GLN A 191 13.13 13.98 17.51
CA GLN A 191 13.29 12.58 17.86
C GLN A 191 14.29 11.88 16.94
N LEU A 192 14.21 12.09 15.64
CA LEU A 192 15.15 11.55 14.68
C LEU A 192 16.60 11.93 15.02
N ASP A 193 16.87 13.20 15.27
CA ASP A 193 18.20 13.70 15.62
C ASP A 193 18.74 13.06 16.92
N SER A 194 17.86 12.67 17.84
CA SER A 194 18.27 12.08 19.11
C SER A 194 18.82 10.65 19.00
N TYR A 195 18.48 9.90 17.93
CA TYR A 195 18.90 8.52 17.78
C TYR A 195 19.53 8.18 16.42
N LEU A 196 19.65 9.13 15.48
CA LEU A 196 20.14 8.89 14.12
C LEU A 196 21.48 8.13 14.12
N ASP A 197 22.41 8.54 14.97
CA ASP A 197 23.75 7.95 15.07
C ASP A 197 23.82 6.73 15.98
N ALA A 198 22.72 6.31 16.59
CA ALA A 198 22.72 5.20 17.54
C ALA A 198 22.77 3.83 16.83
N GLY A 199 23.38 2.87 17.51
CA GLY A 199 23.36 1.44 17.14
C GLY A 199 23.89 1.11 15.75
N GLN A 200 23.34 0.06 15.15
CA GLN A 200 23.75 -0.47 13.85
C GLN A 200 22.63 -0.27 12.83
N VAL A 201 22.96 -0.03 11.56
CA VAL A 201 21.98 0.08 10.48
C VAL A 201 22.27 -0.93 9.39
N LEU A 202 21.30 -1.76 9.10
CA LEU A 202 21.24 -2.59 7.91
C LEU A 202 20.63 -1.74 6.77
N VAL A 203 21.20 -1.81 5.59
CA VAL A 203 20.69 -1.19 4.38
C VAL A 203 20.35 -2.22 3.34
N ALA A 204 19.27 -1.99 2.64
CA ALA A 204 18.85 -2.74 1.47
C ALA A 204 19.37 -2.03 0.22
N LEU A 205 20.24 -2.66 -0.53
CA LEU A 205 20.88 -2.13 -1.73
C LEU A 205 20.28 -2.78 -2.97
N ALA A 206 19.80 -1.98 -3.89
CA ALA A 206 19.47 -2.35 -5.26
C ALA A 206 20.57 -1.81 -6.18
N GLY A 207 21.50 -2.66 -6.60
CA GLY A 207 22.78 -2.20 -7.13
C GLY A 207 23.51 -1.34 -6.11
N ASP A 208 23.92 -0.13 -6.48
CA ASP A 208 24.60 0.84 -5.58
C ASP A 208 23.62 1.76 -4.82
N ARG A 209 22.31 1.64 -5.08
CA ARG A 209 21.30 2.50 -4.48
C ARG A 209 20.76 1.91 -3.18
N VAL A 210 20.76 2.69 -2.10
CA VAL A 210 20.06 2.33 -0.87
C VAL A 210 18.56 2.56 -1.05
N VAL A 211 17.76 1.48 -0.95
CA VAL A 211 16.31 1.47 -1.16
C VAL A 211 15.51 1.16 0.10
N GLY A 212 16.18 0.89 1.19
CA GLY A 212 15.57 0.69 2.50
C GLY A 212 16.61 0.58 3.59
N HIS A 213 16.19 0.72 4.83
CA HIS A 213 17.06 0.56 6.00
C HIS A 213 16.30 -0.03 7.19
N LEU A 214 17.04 -0.56 8.14
CA LEU A 214 16.60 -0.99 9.45
C LEU A 214 17.67 -0.66 10.47
N GLN A 215 17.34 0.19 11.45
CA GLN A 215 18.25 0.54 12.55
C GLN A 215 17.98 -0.36 13.76
N LEU A 216 19.04 -0.94 14.29
CA LEU A 216 19.06 -1.71 15.51
C LEU A 216 19.77 -0.92 16.61
N VAL A 217 19.13 -0.80 17.77
CA VAL A 217 19.72 -0.24 18.98
C VAL A 217 19.60 -1.25 20.13
N ASP A 218 20.30 -0.98 21.23
CA ASP A 218 20.06 -1.73 22.47
C ASP A 218 18.69 -1.33 23.01
N ALA A 219 17.85 -2.32 23.32
CA ALA A 219 16.57 -2.05 24.00
C ALA A 219 16.83 -1.56 25.44
N GLN A 220 15.79 -1.05 26.09
CA GLN A 220 15.86 -0.64 27.50
C GLN A 220 16.40 -1.78 28.40
N ASP A 221 15.99 -3.02 28.12
CA ASP A 221 16.68 -4.22 28.63
C ASP A 221 17.76 -4.60 27.63
N ALA A 222 19.03 -4.34 27.95
CA ALA A 222 20.20 -4.58 27.07
C ALA A 222 20.38 -6.03 26.63
N ARG A 223 19.59 -6.97 27.19
CA ARG A 223 19.56 -8.36 26.70
C ARG A 223 18.82 -8.49 25.36
N TYR A 224 18.05 -7.47 24.95
CA TYR A 224 17.25 -7.47 23.72
C TYR A 224 17.80 -6.43 22.74
N SER A 225 17.49 -6.58 21.46
CA SER A 225 17.72 -5.56 20.45
C SER A 225 16.39 -4.94 20.06
N GLU A 226 16.35 -3.62 19.81
CA GLU A 226 15.19 -2.89 19.33
C GLU A 226 15.37 -2.46 17.89
N ILE A 227 14.36 -2.69 17.04
CA ILE A 227 14.23 -2.01 15.76
C ILE A 227 13.75 -0.59 16.07
N LYS A 228 14.65 0.38 15.95
CA LYS A 228 14.37 1.77 16.29
C LYS A 228 13.70 2.54 15.17
N ASN A 229 14.15 2.30 13.95
CA ASN A 229 13.63 2.93 12.74
C ASN A 229 13.77 1.94 11.57
N MET A 230 12.77 1.92 10.70
CA MET A 230 12.77 1.07 9.51
C MET A 230 11.92 1.70 8.43
N ALA A 231 12.48 1.85 7.23
CA ALA A 231 11.73 2.29 6.06
C ALA A 231 12.20 1.57 4.80
N VAL A 232 11.28 1.46 3.84
CA VAL A 232 11.55 0.99 2.47
C VAL A 232 10.97 2.03 1.53
N GLU A 233 11.75 2.43 0.52
CA GLU A 233 11.29 3.37 -0.52
C GLU A 233 9.96 2.88 -1.12
N PRO A 234 9.00 3.78 -1.40
CA PRO A 234 7.68 3.42 -1.91
C PRO A 234 7.74 2.48 -3.11
N SER A 235 8.61 2.78 -4.09
CA SER A 235 8.82 1.96 -5.29
C SER A 235 9.35 0.54 -5.03
N TYR A 236 9.86 0.25 -3.83
CA TYR A 236 10.37 -1.07 -3.42
C TYR A 236 9.48 -1.76 -2.38
N ARG A 237 8.37 -1.14 -1.95
CA ARG A 237 7.39 -1.77 -1.08
C ARG A 237 6.65 -2.90 -1.81
N GLY A 238 6.09 -3.84 -1.05
CA GLY A 238 5.40 -5.01 -1.62
C GLY A 238 6.31 -6.07 -2.26
N ARG A 239 7.60 -5.79 -2.46
CA ARG A 239 8.60 -6.68 -3.10
C ARG A 239 9.40 -7.55 -2.13
N GLY A 240 8.98 -7.65 -0.87
CA GLY A 240 9.66 -8.47 0.14
C GLY A 240 10.86 -7.82 0.84
N VAL A 241 11.32 -6.61 0.41
CA VAL A 241 12.50 -5.91 0.96
C VAL A 241 12.42 -5.75 2.48
N GLY A 242 11.26 -5.33 3.01
CA GLY A 242 11.06 -5.22 4.45
C GLY A 242 11.21 -6.54 5.19
N ARG A 243 10.71 -7.64 4.62
CA ARG A 243 10.90 -8.98 5.20
C ARG A 243 12.38 -9.38 5.21
N THR A 244 13.10 -9.15 4.10
CA THR A 244 14.53 -9.46 4.00
C THR A 244 15.35 -8.66 5.02
N LEU A 245 15.04 -7.38 5.25
CA LEU A 245 15.65 -6.57 6.31
C LEU A 245 15.39 -7.14 7.71
N ILE A 246 14.14 -7.56 7.99
CA ILE A 246 13.79 -8.20 9.26
C ILE A 246 14.54 -9.52 9.45
N ASP A 247 14.64 -10.36 8.43
CA ASP A 247 15.32 -11.65 8.52
C ASP A 247 16.84 -11.46 8.74
N ALA A 248 17.46 -10.50 8.04
CA ALA A 248 18.86 -10.12 8.29
C ALA A 248 19.08 -9.55 9.71
N ALA A 249 18.13 -8.75 10.22
CA ALA A 249 18.18 -8.26 11.60
C ALA A 249 18.09 -9.40 12.62
N VAL A 250 17.22 -10.38 12.40
CA VAL A 250 17.09 -11.58 13.24
C VAL A 250 18.39 -12.37 13.25
N ASP A 251 19.03 -12.54 12.10
CA ASP A 251 20.31 -13.28 12.02
C ASP A 251 21.44 -12.52 12.73
N LEU A 252 21.49 -11.19 12.58
CA LEU A 252 22.48 -10.35 13.28
C LEU A 252 22.29 -10.40 14.80
N VAL A 253 21.06 -10.26 15.28
CA VAL A 253 20.73 -10.31 16.72
C VAL A 253 21.01 -11.70 17.31
N ARG A 254 20.73 -12.75 16.54
CA ARG A 254 21.10 -14.15 16.90
C ARG A 254 22.61 -14.32 17.04
N ALA A 255 23.38 -13.80 16.09
CA ALA A 255 24.85 -13.85 16.13
C ALA A 255 25.44 -13.09 17.33
N GLN A 256 24.74 -12.07 17.82
CA GLN A 256 25.09 -11.35 19.06
C GLN A 256 24.69 -12.10 20.35
N GLY A 257 24.08 -13.28 20.24
CA GLY A 257 23.63 -14.08 21.37
C GLY A 257 22.40 -13.56 22.10
N ARG A 258 21.69 -12.59 21.55
CA ARG A 258 20.49 -12.00 22.15
C ARG A 258 19.25 -12.86 21.84
N PRO A 259 18.33 -13.05 22.80
CA PRO A 259 17.20 -13.96 22.60
C PRO A 259 15.99 -13.35 21.88
N LEU A 260 15.84 -12.01 21.90
CA LEU A 260 14.65 -11.31 21.40
C LEU A 260 15.02 -10.09 20.57
N LEU A 261 14.25 -9.87 19.52
CA LEU A 261 14.15 -8.63 18.76
C LEU A 261 12.81 -7.97 19.10
N VAL A 262 12.83 -6.71 19.53
CA VAL A 262 11.64 -5.95 19.88
C VAL A 262 11.45 -4.79 18.91
N VAL A 263 10.21 -4.33 18.77
CA VAL A 263 9.86 -3.17 17.96
C VAL A 263 8.66 -2.46 18.56
N ALA A 264 8.61 -1.15 18.42
CA ALA A 264 7.46 -0.34 18.80
C ALA A 264 6.87 0.35 17.58
N THR A 265 5.55 0.43 17.52
CA THR A 265 4.83 1.19 16.49
C THR A 265 3.59 1.85 17.09
N ALA A 266 3.06 2.87 16.42
CA ALA A 266 1.80 3.47 16.83
C ALA A 266 0.65 2.47 16.71
N ALA A 267 -0.27 2.46 17.68
CA ALA A 267 -1.50 1.67 17.59
C ALA A 267 -2.37 2.07 16.39
N ALA A 268 -2.30 3.33 15.97
CA ALA A 268 -2.95 3.86 14.78
C ALA A 268 -2.30 3.37 13.47
N GLY A 269 -1.07 2.84 13.52
CA GLY A 269 -0.33 2.32 12.36
C GLY A 269 -0.72 0.89 12.01
N ILE A 270 -1.95 0.69 11.52
CA ILE A 270 -2.52 -0.65 11.24
C ILE A 270 -1.66 -1.45 10.28
N ASP A 271 -1.13 -0.84 9.23
CA ASP A 271 -0.28 -1.52 8.25
C ASP A 271 1.05 -1.96 8.86
N ASN A 272 1.64 -1.17 9.75
CA ASN A 272 2.84 -1.54 10.49
C ASN A 272 2.57 -2.72 11.43
N LEU A 273 1.45 -2.69 12.17
CA LEU A 273 1.04 -3.80 13.04
C LEU A 273 0.85 -5.09 12.22
N ARG A 274 0.17 -5.01 11.09
CA ARG A 274 -0.03 -6.12 10.17
C ARG A 274 1.31 -6.64 9.63
N PHE A 275 2.21 -5.74 9.21
CA PHE A 275 3.52 -6.11 8.68
C PHE A 275 4.36 -6.87 9.71
N TYR A 276 4.52 -6.33 10.93
CA TYR A 276 5.30 -6.99 11.96
C TYR A 276 4.74 -8.34 12.36
N GLN A 277 3.41 -8.47 12.52
CA GLN A 277 2.79 -9.76 12.82
C GLN A 277 3.02 -10.79 11.71
N ARG A 278 2.92 -10.38 10.42
CA ARG A 278 3.22 -11.26 9.27
C ARG A 278 4.71 -11.63 9.17
N THR A 279 5.61 -10.88 9.78
CA THR A 279 7.04 -11.21 9.89
C THR A 279 7.39 -11.93 11.19
N GLY A 280 6.39 -12.44 11.92
CA GLY A 280 6.58 -13.33 13.07
C GLY A 280 6.70 -12.63 14.42
N PHE A 281 6.45 -11.32 14.50
CA PHE A 281 6.34 -10.63 15.78
C PHE A 281 4.97 -10.87 16.43
N ARG A 282 4.95 -10.84 17.76
CA ARG A 282 3.75 -10.94 18.58
C ARG A 282 3.60 -9.70 19.43
N ILE A 283 2.36 -9.24 19.65
CA ILE A 283 2.09 -8.13 20.56
C ILE A 283 2.54 -8.52 21.96
N ARG A 284 3.35 -7.66 22.55
CA ARG A 284 3.90 -7.82 23.90
C ARG A 284 3.18 -6.96 24.94
N SER A 285 3.00 -5.67 24.63
CA SER A 285 2.33 -4.71 25.51
C SER A 285 1.84 -3.50 24.75
N VAL A 286 0.94 -2.74 25.38
CA VAL A 286 0.47 -1.43 24.90
C VAL A 286 0.85 -0.39 25.94
N GLU A 287 1.52 0.67 25.49
CA GLU A 287 1.85 1.85 26.28
C GLU A 287 0.85 2.94 25.91
N ARG A 288 0.02 3.32 26.87
CA ARG A 288 -1.04 4.31 26.66
C ARG A 288 -0.47 5.72 26.69
N ASP A 289 -1.06 6.60 25.86
CA ASP A 289 -0.71 8.02 25.78
C ASP A 289 0.80 8.26 25.54
N ALA A 290 1.44 7.42 24.71
CA ALA A 290 2.87 7.44 24.45
C ALA A 290 3.30 8.56 23.48
N PHE A 291 2.38 9.13 22.70
CA PHE A 291 2.66 10.19 21.75
C PHE A 291 2.17 11.53 22.30
N THR A 292 3.10 12.34 22.81
CA THR A 292 2.80 13.59 23.50
C THR A 292 3.46 14.79 22.83
N PRO A 293 2.95 16.02 23.06
CA PRO A 293 3.60 17.25 22.58
C PRO A 293 5.05 17.40 23.02
N ALA A 294 5.39 16.92 24.22
CA ALA A 294 6.78 16.94 24.72
C ALA A 294 7.73 16.04 23.91
N GLN A 295 7.18 15.07 23.20
CA GLN A 295 7.91 14.17 22.29
C GLN A 295 7.83 14.61 20.82
N GLY A 296 7.28 15.80 20.54
CA GLY A 296 7.19 16.35 19.18
C GLY A 296 5.89 15.97 18.42
N TYR A 297 4.89 15.40 19.09
CA TYR A 297 3.62 15.02 18.47
C TYR A 297 2.50 15.97 18.92
N PRO A 298 2.04 16.91 18.06
CA PRO A 298 0.98 17.85 18.42
C PRO A 298 -0.33 17.13 18.80
N PRO A 299 -1.14 17.70 19.70
CA PRO A 299 -2.45 17.16 20.04
C PRO A 299 -3.33 17.03 18.80
N GLY A 300 -4.07 15.90 18.69
CA GLY A 300 -4.96 15.65 17.56
C GLY A 300 -4.27 15.19 16.28
N THR A 301 -2.95 14.92 16.32
CA THR A 301 -2.25 14.24 15.22
C THR A 301 -2.95 12.91 14.89
N ARG A 302 -3.21 12.66 13.62
CA ARG A 302 -3.89 11.45 13.16
C ARG A 302 -3.08 10.71 12.12
N LEU A 303 -3.14 9.38 12.17
CA LEU A 303 -2.64 8.47 11.14
C LEU A 303 -3.82 7.66 10.60
N HIS A 304 -4.10 7.75 9.30
CA HIS A 304 -5.26 7.10 8.64
C HIS A 304 -6.60 7.37 9.37
N GLY A 305 -6.81 8.60 9.84
CA GLY A 305 -8.03 9.00 10.55
C GLY A 305 -8.10 8.58 12.02
N ILE A 306 -7.15 7.78 12.52
CA ILE A 306 -7.05 7.34 13.92
C ILE A 306 -6.12 8.28 14.69
N GLU A 307 -6.53 8.72 15.87
CA GLU A 307 -5.71 9.59 16.72
C GLU A 307 -4.43 8.89 17.17
N LEU A 308 -3.29 9.56 17.01
CA LEU A 308 -1.98 9.06 17.42
C LEU A 308 -1.82 9.21 18.94
N ARG A 309 -2.05 8.13 19.69
CA ARG A 309 -2.03 8.14 21.16
C ARG A 309 -1.16 7.04 21.77
N ASP A 310 -1.48 5.81 21.43
CA ASP A 310 -0.94 4.64 22.10
C ASP A 310 0.15 3.98 21.24
N ARG A 311 1.16 3.42 21.92
CA ARG A 311 2.26 2.67 21.31
C ARG A 311 2.07 1.19 21.59
N VAL A 312 2.24 0.37 20.55
CA VAL A 312 2.24 -1.09 20.67
C VAL A 312 3.67 -1.60 20.57
N TRP A 313 4.08 -2.34 21.58
CA TRP A 313 5.33 -3.07 21.59
C TRP A 313 5.10 -4.49 21.11
N LEU A 314 5.95 -4.95 20.20
CA LEU A 314 5.93 -6.32 19.69
C LEU A 314 7.31 -6.96 19.90
N ASP A 315 7.36 -8.29 20.02
CA ASP A 315 8.62 -9.04 20.08
C ASP A 315 8.61 -10.27 19.17
N ARG A 316 9.81 -10.67 18.76
CA ARG A 316 10.05 -11.89 18.01
C ARG A 316 11.24 -12.64 18.63
N SER A 317 11.04 -13.93 18.96
CA SER A 317 12.16 -14.80 19.38
C SER A 317 13.10 -15.00 18.19
N VAL A 318 14.42 -14.83 18.44
CA VAL A 318 15.47 -15.08 17.44
C VAL A 318 16.12 -16.45 17.62
N ARG A 319 15.77 -17.21 18.68
CA ARG A 319 16.16 -18.61 18.85
C ARG A 319 15.38 -19.44 17.85
N GLY A 320 16.04 -20.32 17.09
CA GLY A 320 15.36 -21.27 16.22
C GLY A 320 14.33 -22.09 17.03
N GLN A 321 13.16 -22.31 16.40
CA GLN A 321 12.23 -23.34 16.90
C GLN A 321 12.88 -24.69 16.76
#